data_1f5ae6b329f688db4b0f912f07d73947
#
_entry.id   1f5ae6b329f688db4b0f912f07d73947
#
_cell.length_a   1.000
_cell.length_b   1.000
_cell.length_c   1.000
_cell.angle_alpha   90.00
_cell.angle_beta   90.00
_cell.angle_gamma   90.00
#
_symmetry.space_group_name_H-M   'P 1'
#
loop_
_entity.id
_entity.type
_entity.pdbx_description
1 polymer ?
#
loop_
_entity_poly.entity_id
_entity_poly.type
_entity_poly.pdbx_seq_one_letter_code
_entity_poly.pdbx_strand_id
1 'polypeptide(L)'
;MAKKNAANVVGVKTKTTWKQAFKRDWQLYLLLLFPLIMVIVFSYGAYPGLRMAFMNYKPAKGYAGSEWVGMKTFIKIFKDADFMRALRNSVVFNLADLLVGFPMPIILALILNELRYPRFKKVSQTILYLPHFLSWAIIGSVAMTMFRPNSGLVNILLTNMGMISEGIPFLNEKWHWAITYLLIGVWQTMGWGTILYLAAITGINGELYEAAMIDGANRWKRMWHITLPGIKSTVVTLLILNLGRVMGSNLERLTALENSQVKDCLLYTSDAADERSSVD
;
A
#
# COMPACT_ATOMS: atom_id res chain seq x y z
N MET A 1 -20.36 3.20 -61.50
CA MET A 1 -19.28 2.26 -61.09
C MET A 1 -18.73 2.75 -59.77
N ALA A 2 -19.25 2.25 -58.63
CA ALA A 2 -18.62 2.33 -57.30
C ALA A 2 -19.54 1.69 -56.27
N LYS A 3 -19.73 0.36 -56.39
CA LYS A 3 -20.32 -0.49 -55.40
C LYS A 3 -19.40 -1.70 -55.26
N LYS A 4 -18.36 -1.59 -54.46
CA LYS A 4 -17.57 -2.75 -53.94
C LYS A 4 -16.61 -2.17 -52.93
N ASN A 5 -16.85 -2.41 -51.66
CA ASN A 5 -15.87 -2.61 -50.57
C ASN A 5 -16.42 -2.22 -49.18
N ALA A 6 -17.66 -2.67 -48.92
CA ALA A 6 -18.20 -2.59 -47.56
C ALA A 6 -18.61 -4.00 -47.04
N ALA A 7 -17.72 -4.95 -47.22
CA ALA A 7 -17.91 -6.28 -46.66
C ALA A 7 -16.53 -6.91 -46.42
N ASN A 8 -15.94 -6.71 -45.26
CA ASN A 8 -14.93 -7.59 -44.67
C ASN A 8 -14.35 -6.94 -43.42
N VAL A 9 -15.17 -6.74 -42.41
CA VAL A 9 -14.67 -6.60 -41.01
C VAL A 9 -15.56 -7.47 -40.12
N VAL A 10 -15.71 -8.74 -40.49
CA VAL A 10 -16.03 -9.78 -39.54
C VAL A 10 -14.70 -10.49 -39.30
N GLY A 11 -14.02 -10.11 -38.24
CA GLY A 11 -12.80 -10.76 -37.79
C GLY A 11 -13.08 -12.22 -37.47
N VAL A 12 -12.93 -13.10 -38.47
CA VAL A 12 -12.84 -14.54 -38.25
C VAL A 12 -11.69 -14.76 -37.29
N LYS A 13 -11.99 -15.08 -36.04
CA LYS A 13 -11.01 -15.60 -35.05
C LYS A 13 -10.52 -16.95 -35.63
N THR A 14 -9.52 -16.93 -36.49
CA THR A 14 -8.79 -18.11 -36.89
C THR A 14 -8.18 -18.70 -35.61
N LYS A 15 -8.54 -19.97 -35.31
CA LYS A 15 -7.92 -20.69 -34.21
C LYS A 15 -6.43 -20.85 -34.51
N THR A 16 -5.64 -19.90 -34.03
CA THR A 16 -4.17 -19.94 -34.17
C THR A 16 -3.66 -21.14 -33.37
N THR A 17 -2.99 -22.06 -34.02
CA THR A 17 -2.33 -23.18 -33.35
C THR A 17 -1.25 -22.68 -32.44
N TRP A 18 -1.06 -23.25 -31.23
CA TRP A 18 -0.04 -22.87 -30.25
C TRP A 18 1.35 -22.64 -30.88
N LYS A 19 1.78 -23.50 -31.80
CA LYS A 19 3.04 -23.37 -32.54
C LYS A 19 3.12 -22.09 -33.39
N GLN A 20 2.01 -21.70 -34.03
CA GLN A 20 1.94 -20.48 -34.83
C GLN A 20 1.96 -19.22 -33.95
N ALA A 21 1.26 -19.24 -32.81
CA ALA A 21 1.30 -18.16 -31.84
C ALA A 21 2.72 -17.99 -31.28
N PHE A 22 3.36 -19.09 -30.86
CA PHE A 22 4.75 -19.05 -30.35
C PHE A 22 5.74 -18.51 -31.39
N LYS A 23 5.66 -18.96 -32.65
CA LYS A 23 6.56 -18.49 -33.72
C LYS A 23 6.32 -17.01 -34.06
N ARG A 24 5.08 -16.52 -33.92
CA ARG A 24 4.75 -15.11 -34.13
C ARG A 24 5.23 -14.23 -33.00
N ASP A 25 5.05 -14.68 -31.75
CA ASP A 25 5.19 -13.85 -30.55
C ASP A 25 6.46 -14.22 -29.75
N TRP A 26 7.44 -14.92 -30.34
CA TRP A 26 8.64 -15.41 -29.64
C TRP A 26 9.46 -14.32 -28.96
N GLN A 27 9.45 -13.10 -29.54
CA GLN A 27 10.13 -11.93 -28.94
C GLN A 27 9.50 -11.54 -27.60
N LEU A 28 8.17 -11.65 -27.48
CA LEU A 28 7.45 -11.38 -26.22
C LEU A 28 7.79 -12.44 -25.15
N TYR A 29 7.92 -13.70 -25.55
CA TYR A 29 8.36 -14.75 -24.64
C TYR A 29 9.79 -14.57 -24.18
N LEU A 30 10.67 -14.10 -25.07
CA LEU A 30 12.05 -13.79 -24.69
C LEU A 30 12.11 -12.62 -23.69
N LEU A 31 11.31 -11.57 -23.87
CA LEU A 31 11.19 -10.47 -22.92
C LEU A 31 10.63 -10.94 -21.57
N LEU A 32 9.71 -11.89 -21.57
CA LEU A 32 9.15 -12.47 -20.34
C LEU A 32 10.11 -13.42 -19.63
N LEU A 33 11.04 -14.05 -20.37
CA LEU A 33 11.96 -15.05 -19.83
C LEU A 33 12.86 -14.48 -18.73
N PHE A 34 13.40 -13.28 -18.94
CA PHE A 34 14.28 -12.64 -17.96
C PHE A 34 13.58 -12.35 -16.61
N PRO A 35 12.40 -11.68 -16.54
CA PRO A 35 11.65 -11.51 -15.30
C PRO A 35 11.25 -12.85 -14.67
N LEU A 36 10.89 -13.84 -15.49
CA LEU A 36 10.49 -15.16 -15.00
C LEU A 36 11.67 -15.88 -14.30
N ILE A 37 12.86 -15.84 -14.90
CA ILE A 37 14.07 -16.37 -14.28
C ILE A 37 14.37 -15.67 -12.96
N MET A 38 14.24 -14.32 -12.92
CA MET A 38 14.46 -13.55 -11.69
C MET A 38 13.49 -13.98 -10.59
N VAL A 39 12.20 -14.12 -10.91
CA VAL A 39 11.20 -14.59 -9.94
C VAL A 39 11.52 -16.01 -9.46
N ILE A 40 11.88 -16.93 -10.37
CA ILE A 40 12.20 -18.31 -10.00
C ILE A 40 13.43 -18.34 -9.09
N VAL A 41 14.51 -17.65 -9.46
CA VAL A 41 15.77 -17.68 -8.71
C VAL A 41 15.63 -16.99 -7.35
N PHE A 42 15.07 -15.78 -7.30
CA PHE A 42 15.05 -14.98 -6.06
C PHE A 42 13.85 -15.27 -5.18
N SER A 43 12.66 -15.52 -5.73
CA SER A 43 11.47 -15.78 -4.91
C SER A 43 11.36 -17.27 -4.57
N TYR A 44 11.43 -18.16 -5.56
CA TYR A 44 11.32 -19.60 -5.32
C TYR A 44 12.62 -20.22 -4.76
N GLY A 45 13.78 -19.69 -5.14
CA GLY A 45 15.08 -20.12 -4.61
C GLY A 45 15.24 -19.88 -3.11
N ALA A 46 14.44 -18.97 -2.52
CA ALA A 46 14.41 -18.73 -1.07
C ALA A 46 13.58 -19.76 -0.28
N TYR A 47 12.63 -20.48 -0.92
CA TYR A 47 11.77 -21.44 -0.22
C TYR A 47 12.48 -22.56 0.53
N PRO A 48 13.61 -23.14 0.04
CA PRO A 48 14.39 -24.09 0.85
C PRO A 48 14.80 -23.54 2.21
N GLY A 49 14.96 -22.20 2.34
CA GLY A 49 15.24 -21.52 3.61
C GLY A 49 14.13 -21.66 4.67
N LEU A 50 12.89 -21.90 4.27
CA LEU A 50 11.80 -22.17 5.22
C LEU A 50 12.05 -23.39 6.11
N ARG A 51 12.93 -24.30 5.69
CA ARG A 51 13.38 -25.42 6.52
C ARG A 51 14.00 -24.97 7.84
N MET A 52 14.65 -23.80 7.88
CA MET A 52 15.26 -23.25 9.11
C MET A 52 14.24 -23.05 10.22
N ALA A 53 12.99 -22.76 9.91
CA ALA A 53 11.93 -22.61 10.89
C ALA A 53 11.65 -23.87 11.72
N PHE A 54 12.02 -25.05 11.18
CA PHE A 54 11.82 -26.37 11.80
C PHE A 54 13.10 -26.96 12.36
N MET A 55 14.22 -26.23 12.30
CA MET A 55 15.55 -26.69 12.71
C MET A 55 16.12 -25.74 13.76
N ASN A 56 16.95 -26.27 14.65
CA ASN A 56 17.86 -25.45 15.46
C ASN A 56 19.06 -25.09 14.57
N TYR A 57 18.82 -24.14 13.65
CA TYR A 57 19.77 -23.80 12.61
C TYR A 57 21.01 -23.10 13.19
N LYS A 58 22.20 -23.67 12.93
CA LYS A 58 23.49 -23.07 13.27
C LYS A 58 24.24 -22.75 11.98
N PRO A 59 24.48 -21.46 11.66
CA PRO A 59 25.15 -21.07 10.41
C PRO A 59 26.46 -21.81 10.16
N ALA A 60 27.25 -22.02 11.21
CA ALA A 60 28.51 -22.73 11.13
C ALA A 60 28.41 -24.22 10.73
N LYS A 61 27.23 -24.85 10.96
CA LYS A 61 27.00 -26.28 10.66
C LYS A 61 26.17 -26.50 9.40
N GLY A 62 25.56 -25.43 8.86
CA GLY A 62 24.67 -25.48 7.72
C GLY A 62 23.41 -26.34 7.95
N TYR A 63 22.70 -26.67 6.88
CA TYR A 63 21.48 -27.49 6.95
C TYR A 63 21.74 -28.93 7.40
N ALA A 64 22.85 -29.53 6.95
CA ALA A 64 23.15 -30.94 7.23
C ALA A 64 23.59 -31.20 8.68
N GLY A 65 24.18 -30.19 9.33
CA GLY A 65 24.68 -30.31 10.70
C GLY A 65 23.73 -29.71 11.75
N SER A 66 22.59 -29.18 11.34
CA SER A 66 21.60 -28.58 12.25
C SER A 66 20.52 -29.59 12.64
N GLU A 67 20.17 -29.63 13.93
CA GLU A 67 19.20 -30.59 14.46
C GLU A 67 17.77 -30.21 14.04
N TRP A 68 16.98 -31.19 13.60
CA TRP A 68 15.57 -31.01 13.30
C TRP A 68 14.74 -31.01 14.58
N VAL A 69 14.14 -29.86 14.90
CA VAL A 69 13.34 -29.67 16.15
C VAL A 69 11.84 -29.63 15.91
N GLY A 70 11.42 -29.70 14.66
CA GLY A 70 9.98 -29.67 14.28
C GLY A 70 9.29 -28.40 14.75
N MET A 71 8.14 -28.54 15.40
CA MET A 71 7.31 -27.40 15.84
C MET A 71 7.79 -26.73 17.14
N LYS A 72 8.88 -27.19 17.75
CA LYS A 72 9.34 -26.63 19.05
C LYS A 72 9.67 -25.13 18.95
N THR A 73 10.27 -24.70 17.86
CA THR A 73 10.57 -23.29 17.61
C THR A 73 9.29 -22.43 17.57
N PHE A 74 8.26 -22.90 16.89
CA PHE A 74 6.98 -22.19 16.82
C PHE A 74 6.33 -22.10 18.19
N ILE A 75 6.31 -23.19 18.95
CA ILE A 75 5.74 -23.20 20.32
C ILE A 75 6.49 -22.20 21.21
N LYS A 76 7.83 -22.11 21.09
CA LYS A 76 8.64 -21.15 21.83
C LYS A 76 8.27 -19.71 21.46
N ILE A 77 8.18 -19.42 20.16
CA ILE A 77 7.84 -18.07 19.64
C ILE A 77 6.44 -17.65 20.09
N PHE A 78 5.43 -18.52 19.97
CA PHE A 78 4.06 -18.18 20.41
C PHE A 78 3.89 -18.05 21.94
N LYS A 79 4.81 -18.57 22.73
CA LYS A 79 4.85 -18.37 24.20
C LYS A 79 5.61 -17.10 24.58
N ASP A 80 6.31 -16.48 23.65
CA ASP A 80 7.10 -15.28 23.87
C ASP A 80 6.20 -14.05 23.96
N ALA A 81 6.31 -13.30 25.05
CA ALA A 81 5.49 -12.12 25.30
C ALA A 81 5.78 -10.98 24.30
N ASP A 82 7.05 -10.83 23.88
CA ASP A 82 7.45 -9.77 22.94
C ASP A 82 6.95 -10.08 21.54
N PHE A 83 7.04 -11.34 21.10
CA PHE A 83 6.46 -11.77 19.84
C PHE A 83 4.93 -11.54 19.79
N MET A 84 4.22 -11.90 20.88
CA MET A 84 2.76 -11.70 20.94
C MET A 84 2.39 -10.22 20.97
N ARG A 85 3.21 -9.37 21.60
CA ARG A 85 3.04 -7.92 21.58
C ARG A 85 3.25 -7.37 20.17
N ALA A 86 4.35 -7.76 19.53
CA ALA A 86 4.68 -7.39 18.16
C ALA A 86 3.60 -7.83 17.16
N LEU A 87 3.13 -9.05 17.25
CA LEU A 87 2.04 -9.59 16.41
C LEU A 87 0.75 -8.76 16.56
N ARG A 88 0.35 -8.51 17.81
CA ARG A 88 -0.82 -7.68 18.12
C ARG A 88 -0.67 -6.27 17.53
N ASN A 89 0.47 -5.62 17.74
CA ASN A 89 0.73 -4.29 17.24
C ASN A 89 0.68 -4.26 15.70
N SER A 90 1.34 -5.20 15.04
CA SER A 90 1.30 -5.32 13.57
C SER A 90 -0.12 -5.44 13.04
N VAL A 91 -0.94 -6.30 13.63
CA VAL A 91 -2.34 -6.46 13.21
C VAL A 91 -3.15 -5.20 13.47
N VAL A 92 -3.02 -4.59 14.66
CA VAL A 92 -3.77 -3.37 15.03
C VAL A 92 -3.41 -2.20 14.10
N PHE A 93 -2.12 -1.94 13.88
CA PHE A 93 -1.70 -0.84 13.02
C PHE A 93 -2.05 -1.06 11.55
N ASN A 94 -1.88 -2.27 11.02
CA ASN A 94 -2.25 -2.58 9.64
C ASN A 94 -3.78 -2.54 9.43
N LEU A 95 -4.55 -2.96 10.44
CA LEU A 95 -6.01 -2.83 10.40
C LEU A 95 -6.44 -1.35 10.47
N ALA A 96 -5.79 -0.55 11.31
CA ALA A 96 -6.03 0.90 11.37
C ALA A 96 -5.66 1.58 10.04
N ASP A 97 -4.53 1.21 9.42
CA ASP A 97 -4.16 1.67 8.07
C ASP A 97 -5.20 1.27 7.02
N LEU A 98 -5.74 0.06 7.11
CA LEU A 98 -6.81 -0.36 6.20
C LEU A 98 -8.09 0.45 6.41
N LEU A 99 -8.50 0.64 7.67
CA LEU A 99 -9.76 1.33 7.98
C LEU A 99 -9.70 2.83 7.64
N VAL A 100 -8.57 3.48 7.84
CA VAL A 100 -8.38 4.92 7.57
C VAL A 100 -7.80 5.15 6.17
N GLY A 101 -6.75 4.43 5.81
CA GLY A 101 -6.02 4.62 4.56
C GLY A 101 -6.76 4.15 3.32
N PHE A 102 -7.57 3.09 3.40
CA PHE A 102 -8.30 2.57 2.25
C PHE A 102 -9.44 3.49 1.76
N PRO A 103 -10.28 4.11 2.62
CA PRO A 103 -11.31 5.04 2.16
C PRO A 103 -10.78 6.36 1.61
N MET A 104 -9.61 6.84 2.08
CA MET A 104 -9.10 8.16 1.72
C MET A 104 -8.82 8.35 0.23
N PRO A 105 -8.18 7.43 -0.51
CA PRO A 105 -8.05 7.51 -1.97
C PRO A 105 -9.39 7.54 -2.71
N ILE A 106 -10.42 6.85 -2.20
CA ILE A 106 -11.77 6.84 -2.79
C ILE A 106 -12.39 8.22 -2.64
N ILE A 107 -12.39 8.75 -1.41
CA ILE A 107 -12.91 10.10 -1.11
C ILE A 107 -12.19 11.14 -1.98
N LEU A 108 -10.87 11.06 -2.03
CA LEU A 108 -10.06 11.98 -2.83
C LEU A 108 -10.36 11.87 -4.33
N ALA A 109 -10.56 10.66 -4.86
CA ALA A 109 -10.96 10.45 -6.26
C ALA A 109 -12.31 11.09 -6.58
N LEU A 110 -13.28 10.91 -5.69
CA LEU A 110 -14.60 11.51 -5.83
C LEU A 110 -14.52 13.05 -5.83
N ILE A 111 -13.76 13.65 -4.89
CA ILE A 111 -13.55 15.10 -4.81
C ILE A 111 -12.87 15.62 -6.08
N LEU A 112 -11.76 14.97 -6.49
CA LEU A 112 -11.03 15.37 -7.69
C LEU A 112 -11.85 15.23 -8.96
N ASN A 113 -12.78 14.25 -9.02
CA ASN A 113 -13.66 14.09 -10.16
C ASN A 113 -14.65 15.25 -10.32
N GLU A 114 -15.09 15.85 -9.21
CA GLU A 114 -16.03 16.97 -9.20
C GLU A 114 -15.39 18.33 -9.51
N LEU A 115 -14.05 18.42 -9.61
CA LEU A 115 -13.37 19.67 -9.95
C LEU A 115 -13.68 20.10 -11.38
N ARG A 116 -14.22 21.32 -11.51
CA ARG A 116 -14.66 21.90 -12.80
C ARG A 116 -13.51 22.32 -13.70
N TYR A 117 -12.43 22.85 -13.11
CA TYR A 117 -11.31 23.42 -13.85
C TYR A 117 -10.24 22.37 -14.14
N PRO A 118 -10.04 21.95 -15.41
CA PRO A 118 -9.09 20.88 -15.75
C PRO A 118 -7.64 21.18 -15.33
N ARG A 119 -7.24 22.45 -15.42
CA ARG A 119 -5.88 22.86 -15.02
C ARG A 119 -5.69 22.71 -13.50
N PHE A 120 -6.67 23.16 -12.72
CA PHE A 120 -6.63 23.02 -11.25
C PHE A 120 -6.65 21.55 -10.83
N LYS A 121 -7.49 20.73 -11.47
CA LYS A 121 -7.52 19.28 -11.26
C LYS A 121 -6.15 18.66 -11.49
N LYS A 122 -5.49 18.97 -12.62
CA LYS A 122 -4.16 18.44 -12.95
C LYS A 122 -3.09 18.86 -11.96
N VAL A 123 -3.06 20.14 -11.55
CA VAL A 123 -2.10 20.65 -10.55
C VAL A 123 -2.34 19.98 -9.20
N SER A 124 -3.59 19.89 -8.75
CA SER A 124 -3.94 19.19 -7.50
C SER A 124 -3.50 17.73 -7.51
N GLN A 125 -3.73 17.00 -8.60
CA GLN A 125 -3.27 15.62 -8.76
C GLN A 125 -1.75 15.53 -8.65
N THR A 126 -1.00 16.41 -9.34
CA THR A 126 0.47 16.40 -9.28
C THR A 126 0.98 16.61 -7.85
N ILE A 127 0.42 17.59 -7.13
CA ILE A 127 0.82 17.87 -5.74
C ILE A 127 0.49 16.69 -4.82
N LEU A 128 -0.69 16.09 -4.98
CA LEU A 128 -1.14 14.96 -4.15
C LEU A 128 -0.37 13.67 -4.42
N TYR A 129 0.17 13.50 -5.63
CA TYR A 129 0.97 12.33 -5.99
C TYR A 129 2.43 12.43 -5.53
N LEU A 130 2.94 13.65 -5.36
CA LEU A 130 4.34 13.92 -5.05
C LEU A 130 4.86 13.18 -3.80
N PRO A 131 4.13 13.13 -2.66
CA PRO A 131 4.60 12.45 -1.46
C PRO A 131 4.93 10.97 -1.67
N HIS A 132 4.25 10.28 -2.58
CA HIS A 132 4.47 8.88 -2.86
C HIS A 132 5.86 8.57 -3.43
N PHE A 133 6.50 9.53 -4.10
CA PHE A 133 7.85 9.38 -4.67
C PHE A 133 8.98 9.65 -3.68
N LEU A 134 8.65 10.11 -2.47
CA LEU A 134 9.63 10.33 -1.41
C LEU A 134 9.90 9.01 -0.69
N SER A 135 11.17 8.71 -0.43
CA SER A 135 11.54 7.56 0.40
C SER A 135 11.11 7.77 1.86
N TRP A 136 10.82 6.69 2.55
CA TRP A 136 10.48 6.74 3.97
C TRP A 136 11.59 7.37 4.83
N ALA A 137 12.86 7.18 4.46
CA ALA A 137 13.98 7.83 5.15
C ALA A 137 13.90 9.37 5.09
N ILE A 138 13.55 9.93 3.92
CA ILE A 138 13.35 11.38 3.76
C ILE A 138 12.14 11.85 4.55
N ILE A 139 11.00 11.15 4.41
CA ILE A 139 9.77 11.48 5.13
C ILE A 139 9.99 11.44 6.64
N GLY A 140 10.65 10.39 7.16
CA GLY A 140 10.97 10.26 8.58
C GLY A 140 11.86 11.39 9.09
N SER A 141 12.92 11.72 8.36
CA SER A 141 13.83 12.83 8.71
C SER A 141 13.09 14.16 8.79
N VAL A 142 12.24 14.46 7.80
CA VAL A 142 11.42 15.67 7.79
C VAL A 142 10.40 15.64 8.93
N ALA A 143 9.71 14.54 9.15
CA ALA A 143 8.74 14.38 10.23
C ALA A 143 9.39 14.57 11.60
N MET A 144 10.53 13.90 11.85
CA MET A 144 11.29 14.07 13.11
C MET A 144 11.66 15.52 13.37
N THR A 145 11.94 16.30 12.33
CA THR A 145 12.27 17.73 12.48
C THR A 145 11.02 18.59 12.66
N MET A 146 9.96 18.34 11.89
CA MET A 146 8.74 19.16 11.92
C MET A 146 7.91 18.95 13.18
N PHE A 147 7.90 17.72 13.73
CA PHE A 147 7.07 17.33 14.87
C PHE A 147 7.80 17.33 16.23
N ARG A 148 8.99 17.92 16.32
CA ARG A 148 9.69 18.07 17.62
C ARG A 148 8.83 18.84 18.62
N PRO A 149 8.78 18.43 19.92
CA PRO A 149 7.93 19.08 20.89
C PRO A 149 8.22 20.58 21.08
N ASN A 150 9.49 20.97 21.21
CA ASN A 150 9.86 22.36 21.58
C ASN A 150 10.28 23.22 20.38
N SER A 151 10.80 22.63 19.31
CA SER A 151 11.39 23.36 18.17
C SER A 151 10.81 22.96 16.82
N GLY A 152 9.83 22.07 16.80
CA GLY A 152 9.18 21.62 15.57
C GLY A 152 8.25 22.68 14.99
N LEU A 153 8.31 22.85 13.66
CA LEU A 153 7.52 23.86 12.95
C LEU A 153 6.01 23.73 13.26
N VAL A 154 5.49 22.52 13.38
CA VAL A 154 4.06 22.29 13.68
C VAL A 154 3.69 22.82 15.04
N ASN A 155 4.48 22.53 16.09
CA ASN A 155 4.24 23.03 17.42
C ASN A 155 4.39 24.56 17.51
N ILE A 156 5.40 25.14 16.85
CA ILE A 156 5.59 26.60 16.78
C ILE A 156 4.36 27.26 16.15
N LEU A 157 3.85 26.75 15.04
CA LEU A 157 2.67 27.29 14.38
C LEU A 157 1.42 27.19 15.27
N LEU A 158 1.18 26.04 15.91
CA LEU A 158 0.04 25.83 16.81
C LEU A 158 0.09 26.75 18.03
N THR A 159 1.28 26.94 18.61
CA THR A 159 1.48 27.87 19.74
C THR A 159 1.27 29.33 19.32
N ASN A 160 1.81 29.75 18.18
CA ASN A 160 1.62 31.10 17.65
C ASN A 160 0.16 31.40 17.29
N MET A 161 -0.61 30.39 16.90
CA MET A 161 -2.06 30.50 16.65
C MET A 161 -2.88 30.48 17.95
N GLY A 162 -2.25 30.30 19.12
CA GLY A 162 -2.93 30.22 20.40
C GLY A 162 -3.74 28.95 20.61
N MET A 163 -3.51 27.92 19.79
CA MET A 163 -4.25 26.65 19.87
C MET A 163 -3.73 25.73 20.99
N ILE A 164 -2.45 25.86 21.32
CA ILE A 164 -1.80 25.07 22.36
C ILE A 164 -0.89 26.01 23.22
N SER A 165 -0.78 25.67 24.49
CA SER A 165 0.15 26.38 25.45
C SER A 165 1.49 25.66 25.56
N GLU A 166 1.52 24.34 25.37
CA GLU A 166 2.72 23.50 25.46
C GLU A 166 2.85 22.65 24.20
N GLY A 167 4.10 22.30 23.83
CA GLY A 167 4.37 21.52 22.64
C GLY A 167 3.86 20.08 22.75
N ILE A 168 3.09 19.64 21.78
CA ILE A 168 2.56 18.28 21.69
C ILE A 168 3.70 17.31 21.34
N PRO A 169 3.89 16.20 22.09
CA PRO A 169 4.91 15.19 21.83
C PRO A 169 4.49 14.20 20.71
N PHE A 170 4.27 14.71 19.51
CA PHE A 170 3.71 13.97 18.37
C PHE A 170 4.36 12.61 18.08
N LEU A 171 5.68 12.54 18.25
CA LEU A 171 6.46 11.31 17.96
C LEU A 171 7.07 10.68 19.21
N ASN A 172 6.91 11.28 20.40
CA ASN A 172 7.60 10.88 21.62
C ASN A 172 6.68 10.19 22.64
N GLU A 173 5.37 10.18 22.37
CA GLU A 173 4.37 9.54 23.21
C GLU A 173 3.54 8.54 22.40
N LYS A 174 3.24 7.40 22.97
CA LYS A 174 2.63 6.23 22.31
C LYS A 174 1.40 6.56 21.43
N TRP A 175 0.42 7.28 22.00
CA TRP A 175 -0.84 7.56 21.29
C TRP A 175 -0.68 8.64 20.24
N HIS A 176 0.09 9.71 20.55
CA HIS A 176 0.42 10.75 19.60
C HIS A 176 1.23 10.18 18.43
N TRP A 177 2.20 9.32 18.73
CA TRP A 177 2.98 8.63 17.71
C TRP A 177 2.09 7.77 16.79
N ALA A 178 1.18 6.97 17.38
CA ALA A 178 0.29 6.10 16.61
C ALA A 178 -0.58 6.90 15.61
N ILE A 179 -1.16 8.02 16.07
CA ILE A 179 -1.97 8.89 15.22
C ILE A 179 -1.10 9.55 14.15
N THR A 180 0.05 10.10 14.52
CA THR A 180 0.99 10.76 13.58
C THR A 180 1.50 9.77 12.54
N TYR A 181 1.85 8.56 12.94
CA TYR A 181 2.23 7.45 12.07
C TYR A 181 1.16 7.14 11.03
N LEU A 182 -0.11 7.00 11.44
CA LEU A 182 -1.23 6.75 10.53
C LEU A 182 -1.44 7.94 9.57
N LEU A 183 -1.45 9.17 10.07
CA LEU A 183 -1.68 10.36 9.26
C LEU A 183 -0.60 10.56 8.19
N ILE A 184 0.69 10.39 8.55
CA ILE A 184 1.80 10.49 7.60
C ILE A 184 1.68 9.39 6.54
N GLY A 185 1.31 8.16 6.93
CA GLY A 185 1.11 7.06 6.00
C GLY A 185 -0.02 7.31 5.01
N VAL A 186 -1.16 7.79 5.50
CA VAL A 186 -2.29 8.17 4.64
C VAL A 186 -1.88 9.28 3.68
N TRP A 187 -1.23 10.33 4.17
CA TRP A 187 -0.75 11.43 3.34
C TRP A 187 0.19 10.97 2.22
N GLN A 188 1.11 10.06 2.53
CA GLN A 188 2.06 9.53 1.56
C GLN A 188 1.40 8.67 0.47
N THR A 189 0.35 7.89 0.82
CA THR A 189 -0.20 6.88 -0.08
C THR A 189 -1.51 7.28 -0.76
N MET A 190 -2.31 8.19 -0.15
CA MET A 190 -3.67 8.48 -0.62
C MET A 190 -3.71 9.02 -2.05
N GLY A 191 -2.75 9.88 -2.42
CA GLY A 191 -2.69 10.47 -3.77
C GLY A 191 -2.47 9.41 -4.83
N TRP A 192 -1.48 8.54 -4.65
CA TRP A 192 -1.18 7.44 -5.56
C TRP A 192 -2.35 6.46 -5.71
N GLY A 193 -2.96 6.06 -4.60
CA GLY A 193 -4.13 5.18 -4.61
C GLY A 193 -5.32 5.75 -5.39
N THR A 194 -5.45 7.08 -5.45
CA THR A 194 -6.52 7.78 -6.15
C THR A 194 -6.50 7.55 -7.67
N ILE A 195 -5.34 7.26 -8.26
CA ILE A 195 -5.18 7.08 -9.72
C ILE A 195 -6.08 5.95 -10.22
N LEU A 196 -6.10 4.81 -9.52
CA LEU A 196 -6.89 3.64 -9.91
C LEU A 196 -8.39 3.91 -9.87
N TYR A 197 -8.84 4.64 -8.84
CA TYR A 197 -10.25 5.01 -8.73
C TYR A 197 -10.66 6.06 -9.76
N LEU A 198 -9.81 7.05 -10.07
CA LEU A 198 -10.07 8.01 -11.14
C LEU A 198 -10.15 7.31 -12.52
N ALA A 199 -9.27 6.35 -12.78
CA ALA A 199 -9.35 5.55 -14.00
C ALA A 199 -10.65 4.74 -14.07
N ALA A 200 -11.10 4.16 -12.96
CA ALA A 200 -12.39 3.46 -12.91
C ALA A 200 -13.57 4.39 -13.14
N ILE A 201 -13.54 5.61 -12.58
CA ILE A 201 -14.60 6.61 -12.78
C ILE A 201 -14.71 7.03 -14.26
N THR A 202 -13.58 7.19 -14.96
CA THR A 202 -13.59 7.54 -16.41
C THR A 202 -14.20 6.43 -17.28
N GLY A 203 -14.28 5.21 -16.80
CA GLY A 203 -14.92 4.08 -17.48
C GLY A 203 -16.44 4.02 -17.35
N ILE A 204 -17.05 4.88 -16.52
CA ILE A 204 -18.51 4.93 -16.34
C ILE A 204 -19.15 5.61 -17.55
N ASN A 205 -20.27 5.02 -18.06
CA ASN A 205 -21.00 5.60 -19.19
C ASN A 205 -21.50 7.02 -18.86
N GLY A 206 -21.11 8.01 -19.67
CA GLY A 206 -21.49 9.42 -19.54
C GLY A 206 -23.00 9.67 -19.61
N GLU A 207 -23.73 8.87 -20.39
CA GLU A 207 -25.18 8.97 -20.54
C GLU A 207 -25.95 8.86 -19.21
N LEU A 208 -25.41 8.09 -18.26
CA LEU A 208 -25.99 7.98 -16.92
C LEU A 208 -25.96 9.32 -16.16
N TYR A 209 -24.89 10.08 -16.34
CA TYR A 209 -24.77 11.42 -15.74
C TYR A 209 -25.67 12.43 -16.43
N GLU A 210 -25.82 12.35 -17.75
CA GLU A 210 -26.71 13.20 -18.52
C GLU A 210 -28.19 12.96 -18.17
N ALA A 211 -28.61 11.69 -18.12
CA ALA A 211 -29.97 11.32 -17.68
C ALA A 211 -30.26 11.83 -16.26
N ALA A 212 -29.35 11.62 -15.33
CA ALA A 212 -29.48 12.09 -13.96
C ALA A 212 -29.55 13.63 -13.84
N MET A 213 -28.87 14.36 -14.75
CA MET A 213 -28.99 15.82 -14.80
C MET A 213 -30.37 16.28 -15.28
N ILE A 214 -30.94 15.58 -16.24
CA ILE A 214 -32.31 15.84 -16.73
C ILE A 214 -33.34 15.58 -15.61
N ASP A 215 -33.12 14.52 -14.79
CA ASP A 215 -33.94 14.18 -13.62
C ASP A 215 -33.72 15.13 -12.43
N GLY A 216 -32.89 16.19 -12.57
CA GLY A 216 -32.62 17.16 -11.53
C GLY A 216 -31.70 16.67 -10.40
N ALA A 217 -30.92 15.60 -10.62
CA ALA A 217 -29.97 15.12 -9.61
C ALA A 217 -28.78 16.09 -9.46
N ASN A 218 -28.58 16.56 -8.24
CA ASN A 218 -27.42 17.37 -7.90
C ASN A 218 -26.11 16.51 -7.87
N ARG A 219 -24.94 17.17 -7.71
CA ARG A 219 -23.63 16.50 -7.73
C ARG A 219 -23.51 15.39 -6.67
N TRP A 220 -24.02 15.63 -5.46
CA TRP A 220 -23.99 14.67 -4.37
C TRP A 220 -24.82 13.42 -4.71
N LYS A 221 -26.04 13.60 -5.26
CA LYS A 221 -26.87 12.48 -5.70
C LYS A 221 -26.19 11.66 -6.78
N ARG A 222 -25.58 12.30 -7.79
CA ARG A 222 -24.84 11.59 -8.85
C ARG A 222 -23.62 10.84 -8.30
N MET A 223 -22.86 11.45 -7.39
CA MET A 223 -21.70 10.82 -6.74
C MET A 223 -22.11 9.54 -5.98
N TRP A 224 -23.18 9.59 -5.20
CA TRP A 224 -23.62 8.46 -4.38
C TRP A 224 -24.35 7.36 -5.16
N HIS A 225 -25.12 7.71 -6.21
CA HIS A 225 -25.99 6.77 -6.92
C HIS A 225 -25.44 6.32 -8.28
N ILE A 226 -24.45 7.02 -8.85
CA ILE A 226 -23.84 6.66 -10.12
C ILE A 226 -22.36 6.38 -9.95
N THR A 227 -21.59 7.36 -9.44
CA THR A 227 -20.14 7.26 -9.41
C THR A 227 -19.68 6.15 -8.45
N LEU A 228 -20.12 6.19 -7.19
CA LEU A 228 -19.69 5.23 -6.18
C LEU A 228 -20.13 3.78 -6.50
N PRO A 229 -21.40 3.52 -6.90
CA PRO A 229 -21.78 2.19 -7.37
C PRO A 229 -21.05 1.76 -8.64
N GLY A 230 -20.77 2.68 -9.56
CA GLY A 230 -20.06 2.41 -10.82
C GLY A 230 -18.63 1.90 -10.63
N ILE A 231 -17.95 2.34 -9.57
CA ILE A 231 -16.59 1.88 -9.24
C ILE A 231 -16.57 0.72 -8.23
N LYS A 232 -17.72 0.19 -7.81
CA LYS A 232 -17.82 -0.85 -6.75
C LYS A 232 -16.93 -2.06 -7.02
N SER A 233 -16.87 -2.54 -8.25
CA SER A 233 -16.03 -3.68 -8.61
C SER A 233 -14.54 -3.41 -8.36
N THR A 234 -14.07 -2.21 -8.71
CA THR A 234 -12.70 -1.76 -8.44
C THR A 234 -12.43 -1.64 -6.96
N VAL A 235 -13.36 -1.05 -6.20
CA VAL A 235 -13.27 -0.92 -4.74
C VAL A 235 -13.14 -2.30 -4.08
N VAL A 236 -14.00 -3.26 -4.45
CA VAL A 236 -13.97 -4.62 -3.89
C VAL A 236 -12.67 -5.34 -4.24
N THR A 237 -12.23 -5.25 -5.50
CA THR A 237 -10.97 -5.87 -5.94
C THR A 237 -9.77 -5.32 -5.15
N LEU A 238 -9.68 -3.99 -5.03
CA LEU A 238 -8.58 -3.35 -4.30
C LEU A 238 -8.67 -3.63 -2.79
N LEU A 239 -9.88 -3.74 -2.22
CA LEU A 239 -10.05 -4.14 -0.82
C LEU A 239 -9.51 -5.55 -0.56
N ILE A 240 -9.84 -6.52 -1.41
CA ILE A 240 -9.31 -7.89 -1.30
C ILE A 240 -7.78 -7.90 -1.36
N LEU A 241 -7.19 -7.14 -2.30
CA LEU A 241 -5.73 -7.04 -2.40
C LEU A 241 -5.09 -6.38 -1.16
N ASN A 242 -5.74 -5.36 -0.59
CA ASN A 242 -5.24 -4.72 0.63
C ASN A 242 -5.41 -5.62 1.86
N LEU A 243 -6.49 -6.40 1.96
CA LEU A 243 -6.68 -7.40 3.02
C LEU A 243 -5.54 -8.43 3.02
N GLY A 244 -5.08 -8.87 1.85
CA GLY A 244 -3.92 -9.76 1.73
C GLY A 244 -2.61 -9.17 2.29
N ARG A 245 -2.52 -7.84 2.41
CA ARG A 245 -1.36 -7.13 2.95
C ARG A 245 -1.44 -6.83 4.45
N VAL A 246 -2.57 -7.08 5.10
CA VAL A 246 -2.75 -6.78 6.55
C VAL A 246 -1.75 -7.51 7.44
N MET A 247 -1.28 -8.69 7.01
CA MET A 247 -0.24 -9.43 7.72
C MET A 247 1.19 -9.02 7.30
N GLY A 248 1.34 -8.14 6.30
CA GLY A 248 2.63 -7.60 5.88
C GLY A 248 3.18 -6.56 6.86
N SER A 249 4.47 -6.35 6.87
CA SER A 249 5.10 -5.29 7.66
C SER A 249 5.35 -4.04 6.82
N ASN A 250 5.06 -2.87 7.39
CA ASN A 250 5.48 -1.57 6.86
C ASN A 250 6.83 -1.16 7.50
N LEU A 251 7.82 -2.06 7.44
CA LEU A 251 9.09 -1.93 8.15
C LEU A 251 9.80 -0.61 7.84
N GLU A 252 9.89 -0.23 6.57
CA GLU A 252 10.53 1.03 6.15
C GLU A 252 9.90 2.26 6.80
N ARG A 253 8.57 2.29 6.89
CA ARG A 253 7.84 3.39 7.53
C ARG A 253 8.02 3.37 9.04
N LEU A 254 8.03 2.18 9.63
CA LEU A 254 8.24 2.00 11.06
C LEU A 254 9.64 2.51 11.44
N THR A 255 10.68 1.97 10.83
CA THR A 255 12.08 2.35 11.11
C THR A 255 12.38 3.82 10.84
N ALA A 256 11.69 4.42 9.87
CA ALA A 256 11.83 5.85 9.56
C ALA A 256 11.21 6.77 10.63
N LEU A 257 10.18 6.32 11.35
CA LEU A 257 9.45 7.10 12.36
C LEU A 257 9.69 6.61 13.79
N GLU A 258 10.45 5.52 13.97
CA GLU A 258 10.81 4.97 15.26
C GLU A 258 11.80 5.89 15.98
N ASN A 259 11.68 5.96 17.33
CA ASN A 259 12.67 6.58 18.20
C ASN A 259 12.78 5.78 19.50
N SER A 260 13.83 6.04 20.27
CA SER A 260 14.12 5.34 21.52
C SER A 260 13.02 5.38 22.58
N GLN A 261 12.15 6.40 22.56
CA GLN A 261 11.08 6.58 23.57
C GLN A 261 9.84 5.70 23.30
N VAL A 262 9.64 5.31 22.05
CA VAL A 262 8.46 4.51 21.65
C VAL A 262 8.81 3.10 21.20
N LYS A 263 10.11 2.78 21.03
CA LYS A 263 10.59 1.49 20.56
C LYS A 263 10.01 0.31 21.36
N ASP A 264 10.12 0.35 22.68
CA ASP A 264 9.63 -0.73 23.56
C ASP A 264 8.11 -0.94 23.50
N CYS A 265 7.38 0.12 23.16
CA CYS A 265 5.91 0.06 23.03
C CYS A 265 5.44 -0.40 21.66
N LEU A 266 6.29 -0.32 20.64
CA LEU A 266 5.95 -0.46 19.22
C LEU A 266 6.66 -1.65 18.56
N LEU A 267 7.03 -2.66 19.34
CA LEU A 267 7.59 -3.90 18.77
C LEU A 267 6.71 -4.42 17.64
N TYR A 268 7.34 -4.67 16.51
CA TYR A 268 6.75 -5.32 15.33
C TYR A 268 7.34 -6.72 15.17
N THR A 269 6.66 -7.59 14.45
CA THR A 269 7.07 -8.98 14.28
C THR A 269 8.47 -9.13 13.66
N SER A 270 8.88 -8.20 12.81
CA SER A 270 10.22 -8.17 12.21
C SER A 270 11.30 -7.79 13.22
N ASP A 271 11.06 -6.80 14.08
CA ASP A 271 12.03 -6.37 15.10
C ASP A 271 12.25 -7.44 16.15
N ALA A 272 11.17 -8.09 16.61
CA ALA A 272 11.27 -9.19 17.59
C ALA A 272 12.06 -10.40 17.06
N ALA A 273 12.16 -10.57 15.73
CA ALA A 273 12.98 -11.61 15.12
C ALA A 273 14.45 -11.21 14.99
N ASP A 274 14.74 -9.94 14.69
CA ASP A 274 16.11 -9.43 14.48
C ASP A 274 16.88 -9.24 15.80
N GLU A 275 16.25 -8.76 16.86
CA GLU A 275 16.89 -8.60 18.17
C GLU A 275 17.38 -9.95 18.75
N ARG A 276 16.71 -11.07 18.42
CA ARG A 276 17.13 -12.40 18.88
C ARG A 276 18.25 -13.01 18.08
N SER A 277 18.41 -12.64 16.83
CA SER A 277 19.52 -13.08 15.99
C SER A 277 20.86 -12.42 16.34
N SER A 278 20.81 -11.30 17.09
CA SER A 278 22.00 -10.54 17.51
C SER A 278 22.53 -10.90 18.89
N VAL A 279 21.84 -11.77 19.67
CA VAL A 279 22.19 -12.13 21.08
C VAL A 279 22.81 -13.52 21.21
N ASP A 280 22.85 -14.32 20.13
CA ASP A 280 23.52 -15.64 20.06
C ASP A 280 24.76 -15.56 19.15
#